data_bcbe7bd24543986269ef72068d67e6e1
#
_entry.id   bcbe7bd24543986269ef72068d67e6e1
#
_cell.length_a   1.000
_cell.length_b   1.000
_cell.length_c   1.000
_cell.angle_alpha   90.00
_cell.angle_beta   90.00
_cell.angle_gamma   90.00
#
_symmetry.space_group_name_H-M   'P 1'
#
loop_
_entity.id
_entity.type
_entity.pdbx_description
1 polymer ?
#
loop_
_entity_poly.entity_id
_entity_poly.type
_entity_poly.pdbx_seq_one_letter_code
_entity_poly.pdbx_strand_id
1 'polypeptide(L)'
;MSVTTTWGYTLTGVNTLPDMITTQEFNNFTANKYANDGRVSSDIKAAQSAVRNYCGWHVSPSAACELSTTFFDKCVSVVDRMLMIQLPATFVSSITSITIDGVEYDETYVLMPNGILRVYGLSWSHMKMWTPIVVKYTAGIPDNAADGIKELIAHRVTHALESSAGVQSETAGGVSITYNAAWINGSRATALADDNKEVLTPYRLRGVF
;
A
#
# COMPACT_ATOMS: atom_id res chain seq x y z
N MET A 1 -7.34 18.78 3.73
CA MET A 1 -6.14 18.40 2.96
C MET A 1 -6.30 16.94 2.58
N SER A 2 -5.87 16.54 1.37
CA SER A 2 -6.04 15.17 0.89
C SER A 2 -5.01 14.88 -0.21
N VAL A 3 -4.65 13.59 -0.36
CA VAL A 3 -3.74 13.09 -1.40
C VAL A 3 -4.44 12.04 -2.22
N THR A 4 -4.61 12.30 -3.51
CA THR A 4 -5.11 11.31 -4.46
C THR A 4 -3.98 10.33 -4.81
N THR A 5 -4.25 9.05 -4.64
CA THR A 5 -3.29 7.98 -4.93
C THR A 5 -3.35 7.58 -6.40
N THR A 6 -2.31 6.93 -6.89
CA THR A 6 -2.31 6.30 -8.23
C THR A 6 -3.21 5.06 -8.31
N TRP A 7 -3.72 4.58 -7.18
CA TRP A 7 -4.58 3.40 -7.07
C TRP A 7 -6.07 3.72 -7.03
N GLY A 8 -6.47 4.94 -7.42
CA GLY A 8 -7.87 5.31 -7.63
C GLY A 8 -8.66 5.72 -6.39
N TYR A 9 -8.01 6.02 -5.27
CA TYR A 9 -8.66 6.55 -4.06
C TYR A 9 -7.86 7.69 -3.45
N THR A 10 -8.47 8.41 -2.53
CA THR A 10 -7.88 9.58 -1.87
C THR A 10 -7.66 9.29 -0.39
N LEU A 11 -6.47 9.59 0.11
CA LEU A 11 -6.20 9.65 1.54
C LEU A 11 -6.62 11.02 2.07
N THR A 12 -7.45 11.04 3.11
CA THR A 12 -7.98 12.26 3.71
C THR A 12 -7.20 12.62 4.98
N GLY A 13 -7.08 13.92 5.26
CA GLY A 13 -6.35 14.40 6.44
C GLY A 13 -4.84 14.50 6.28
N VAL A 14 -4.27 14.13 5.13
CA VAL A 14 -2.84 14.12 4.86
C VAL A 14 -2.48 14.89 3.59
N ASN A 15 -1.26 15.42 3.53
CA ASN A 15 -0.73 16.13 2.34
C ASN A 15 0.17 15.25 1.47
N THR A 16 0.72 14.18 2.05
CA THR A 16 1.60 13.22 1.38
C THR A 16 1.24 11.82 1.84
N LEU A 17 1.65 10.80 1.10
CA LEU A 17 1.57 9.43 1.58
C LEU A 17 2.36 9.30 2.89
N PRO A 18 1.75 8.84 3.98
CA PRO A 18 2.43 8.71 5.27
C PRO A 18 3.56 7.67 5.18
N ASP A 19 4.65 7.89 5.92
CA ASP A 19 5.77 6.94 5.91
C ASP A 19 5.40 5.63 6.62
N MET A 20 5.83 4.51 6.06
CA MET A 20 5.69 3.18 6.69
C MET A 20 6.74 2.97 7.78
N ILE A 21 7.91 3.55 7.60
CA ILE A 21 9.02 3.59 8.54
C ILE A 21 9.66 4.97 8.47
N THR A 22 9.91 5.55 9.62
CA THR A 22 10.61 6.83 9.75
C THR A 22 12.13 6.62 9.73
N THR A 23 12.88 7.68 9.43
CA THR A 23 14.35 7.65 9.55
C THR A 23 14.81 7.31 10.97
N GLN A 24 14.05 7.76 11.99
CA GLN A 24 14.38 7.44 13.38
C GLN A 24 14.21 5.95 13.69
N GLU A 25 13.12 5.33 13.24
CA GLU A 25 12.90 3.89 13.39
C GLU A 25 13.98 3.09 12.65
N PHE A 26 14.32 3.48 11.42
CA PHE A 26 15.42 2.85 10.67
C PHE A 26 16.75 2.95 11.43
N ASN A 27 17.07 4.11 11.99
CA ASN A 27 18.29 4.29 12.79
C ASN A 27 18.28 3.39 14.03
N ASN A 28 17.13 3.20 14.67
CA ASN A 28 16.99 2.26 15.79
C ASN A 28 17.23 0.81 15.35
N PHE A 29 16.65 0.38 14.22
CA PHE A 29 16.87 -0.94 13.64
C PHE A 29 18.36 -1.22 13.35
N THR A 30 19.08 -0.21 12.88
CA THR A 30 20.49 -0.33 12.49
C THR A 30 21.49 0.07 13.57
N ALA A 31 21.03 0.26 14.82
CA ALA A 31 21.84 0.76 15.93
C ALA A 31 22.63 2.04 15.55
N ASN A 32 22.00 2.95 14.80
CA ASN A 32 22.57 4.20 14.29
C ASN A 32 23.79 4.03 13.33
N LYS A 33 24.02 2.85 12.80
CA LYS A 33 25.16 2.58 11.87
C LYS A 33 25.20 3.55 10.68
N TYR A 34 24.01 3.97 10.18
CA TYR A 34 23.88 4.82 8.99
C TYR A 34 23.31 6.22 9.28
N ALA A 35 23.28 6.65 10.54
CA ALA A 35 22.65 7.90 10.94
C ALA A 35 23.16 9.16 10.22
N ASN A 36 24.42 9.13 9.76
CA ASN A 36 25.06 10.24 9.04
C ASN A 36 25.11 10.03 7.51
N ASP A 37 24.53 8.96 6.96
CA ASP A 37 24.50 8.75 5.51
C ASP A 37 23.33 9.53 4.90
N GLY A 38 23.65 10.52 4.06
CA GLY A 38 22.66 11.38 3.41
C GLY A 38 21.69 10.65 2.46
N ARG A 39 21.98 9.38 2.10
CA ARG A 39 21.13 8.57 1.22
C ARG A 39 19.95 7.91 1.95
N VAL A 40 20.01 7.76 3.27
CA VAL A 40 19.02 7.03 4.08
C VAL A 40 17.59 7.46 3.78
N SER A 41 17.31 8.76 3.79
CA SER A 41 15.96 9.27 3.56
C SER A 41 15.43 8.96 2.16
N SER A 42 16.27 9.05 1.12
CA SER A 42 15.89 8.73 -0.26
C SER A 42 15.66 7.24 -0.45
N ASP A 43 16.51 6.41 0.14
CA ASP A 43 16.45 4.96 0.01
C ASP A 43 15.24 4.37 0.78
N ILE A 44 14.88 4.96 1.95
CA ILE A 44 13.64 4.64 2.66
C ILE A 44 12.42 4.94 1.75
N LYS A 45 12.34 6.12 1.16
CA LYS A 45 11.24 6.48 0.25
C LYS A 45 11.13 5.56 -0.96
N ALA A 46 12.27 5.20 -1.54
CA ALA A 46 12.32 4.27 -2.68
C ALA A 46 11.84 2.87 -2.27
N ALA A 47 12.28 2.36 -1.13
CA ALA A 47 11.88 1.06 -0.61
C ALA A 47 10.37 1.01 -0.28
N GLN A 48 9.83 2.04 0.39
CA GLN A 48 8.39 2.17 0.67
C GLN A 48 7.57 2.21 -0.62
N SER A 49 8.02 2.97 -1.63
CA SER A 49 7.36 3.04 -2.93
C SER A 49 7.33 1.68 -3.63
N ALA A 50 8.41 0.90 -3.54
CA ALA A 50 8.48 -0.44 -4.11
C ALA A 50 7.48 -1.40 -3.44
N VAL A 51 7.36 -1.36 -2.11
CA VAL A 51 6.38 -2.15 -1.35
C VAL A 51 4.95 -1.78 -1.76
N ARG A 52 4.63 -0.49 -1.80
CA ARG A 52 3.30 0.00 -2.20
C ARG A 52 2.93 -0.38 -3.62
N ASN A 53 3.86 -0.21 -4.56
CA ASN A 53 3.65 -0.57 -5.96
C ASN A 53 3.43 -2.07 -6.14
N TYR A 54 4.11 -2.91 -5.37
CA TYR A 54 3.88 -4.35 -5.39
C TYR A 54 2.54 -4.73 -4.79
N CYS A 55 2.17 -4.12 -3.67
CA CYS A 55 0.90 -4.39 -2.98
C CYS A 55 -0.30 -3.78 -3.71
N GLY A 56 -0.12 -2.69 -4.47
CA GLY A 56 -1.18 -1.99 -5.18
C GLY A 56 -2.03 -1.05 -4.31
N TRP A 57 -1.53 -0.65 -3.14
CA TRP A 57 -2.20 0.28 -2.22
C TRP A 57 -1.22 0.85 -1.18
N HIS A 58 -1.68 1.75 -0.27
CA HIS A 58 -0.76 2.43 0.65
C HIS A 58 -0.15 1.56 1.76
N VAL A 59 -0.77 0.43 2.10
CA VAL A 59 -0.38 -0.65 3.01
C VAL A 59 -0.36 -0.24 4.48
N SER A 60 0.48 0.70 4.88
CA SER A 60 0.66 1.19 6.26
C SER A 60 1.09 2.66 6.21
N PRO A 61 0.85 3.44 7.27
CA PRO A 61 -0.01 3.15 8.42
C PRO A 61 -1.51 3.19 8.10
N SER A 62 -2.36 2.88 9.08
CA SER A 62 -3.81 3.02 8.96
C SER A 62 -4.19 4.49 8.74
N ALA A 63 -5.01 4.76 7.73
CA ALA A 63 -5.41 6.10 7.32
C ALA A 63 -6.86 6.16 6.87
N ALA A 64 -7.46 7.35 6.97
CA ALA A 64 -8.79 7.62 6.42
C ALA A 64 -8.69 7.73 4.90
N CYS A 65 -9.57 7.02 4.21
CA CYS A 65 -9.61 6.88 2.77
C CYS A 65 -10.98 7.23 2.21
N GLU A 66 -11.01 7.72 0.98
CA GLU A 66 -12.22 7.96 0.23
C GLU A 66 -12.10 7.37 -1.18
N LEU A 67 -13.00 6.48 -1.54
CA LEU A 67 -13.18 5.97 -2.89
C LEU A 67 -14.39 6.67 -3.52
N SER A 68 -14.17 7.34 -4.65
CA SER A 68 -15.24 7.86 -5.51
C SER A 68 -15.30 7.01 -6.78
N THR A 69 -16.45 6.41 -7.04
CA THR A 69 -16.66 5.46 -8.14
C THR A 69 -18.09 5.58 -8.69
N THR A 70 -18.42 4.78 -9.70
CA THR A 70 -19.76 4.68 -10.30
C THR A 70 -20.16 3.23 -10.49
N PHE A 71 -21.42 2.94 -10.78
CA PHE A 71 -21.87 1.58 -11.06
C PHE A 71 -21.18 0.95 -12.30
N PHE A 72 -20.58 1.75 -13.15
CA PHE A 72 -19.92 1.28 -14.36
C PHE A 72 -18.44 0.92 -14.16
N ASP A 73 -17.88 1.30 -13.02
CA ASP A 73 -16.47 1.06 -12.75
C ASP A 73 -16.20 -0.41 -12.44
N LYS A 74 -15.02 -0.89 -12.83
CA LYS A 74 -14.60 -2.29 -12.66
C LYS A 74 -14.61 -2.76 -11.20
N CYS A 75 -14.44 -1.85 -10.25
CA CYS A 75 -14.47 -2.15 -8.82
C CYS A 75 -15.90 -2.35 -8.27
N VAL A 76 -16.92 -2.15 -9.10
CA VAL A 76 -18.32 -2.27 -8.71
C VAL A 76 -18.99 -3.39 -9.51
N SER A 77 -19.75 -4.23 -8.83
CA SER A 77 -20.57 -5.27 -9.43
C SER A 77 -21.90 -5.40 -8.72
N VAL A 78 -22.89 -5.89 -9.44
CA VAL A 78 -24.22 -6.16 -8.90
C VAL A 78 -24.50 -7.65 -9.02
N VAL A 79 -24.71 -8.30 -7.88
CA VAL A 79 -25.02 -9.74 -7.81
C VAL A 79 -26.22 -9.92 -6.90
N ASP A 80 -27.27 -10.62 -7.38
CA ASP A 80 -28.48 -10.92 -6.60
C ASP A 80 -29.12 -9.71 -5.89
N ARG A 81 -29.19 -8.58 -6.58
CA ARG A 81 -29.64 -7.29 -6.05
C ARG A 81 -28.79 -6.73 -4.89
N MET A 82 -27.57 -7.21 -4.74
CA MET A 82 -26.57 -6.64 -3.85
C MET A 82 -25.57 -5.83 -4.66
N LEU A 83 -25.18 -4.68 -4.11
CA LEU A 83 -24.06 -3.91 -4.64
C LEU A 83 -22.79 -4.42 -3.96
N MET A 84 -21.84 -4.85 -4.76
CA MET A 84 -20.51 -5.26 -4.31
C MET A 84 -19.50 -4.22 -4.79
N ILE A 85 -18.75 -3.65 -3.85
CA ILE A 85 -17.71 -2.66 -4.12
C ILE A 85 -16.37 -3.24 -3.63
N GLN A 86 -15.41 -3.39 -4.55
CA GLN A 86 -14.05 -3.74 -4.19
C GLN A 86 -13.32 -2.46 -3.77
N LEU A 87 -13.03 -2.33 -2.49
CA LEU A 87 -12.21 -1.23 -1.98
C LEU A 87 -10.74 -1.46 -2.35
N PRO A 88 -10.00 -0.41 -2.72
CA PRO A 88 -8.59 -0.51 -3.10
C PRO A 88 -7.66 -0.66 -1.88
N ALA A 89 -7.98 -1.59 -1.00
CA ALA A 89 -7.22 -1.95 0.18
C ALA A 89 -7.58 -3.36 0.64
N THR A 90 -6.60 -4.16 1.06
CA THR A 90 -6.86 -5.50 1.61
C THR A 90 -7.18 -5.46 3.10
N PHE A 91 -6.74 -4.44 3.80
CA PHE A 91 -6.92 -4.28 5.24
C PHE A 91 -7.79 -3.05 5.52
N VAL A 92 -9.10 -3.25 5.55
CA VAL A 92 -10.10 -2.22 5.87
C VAL A 92 -10.62 -2.49 7.28
N SER A 93 -10.45 -1.51 8.18
CA SER A 93 -10.86 -1.65 9.59
C SER A 93 -12.27 -1.18 9.85
N SER A 94 -12.74 -0.17 9.13
CA SER A 94 -14.09 0.38 9.31
C SER A 94 -14.58 1.11 8.06
N ILE A 95 -15.88 1.16 7.87
CA ILE A 95 -16.57 2.04 6.94
C ILE A 95 -17.12 3.21 7.74
N THR A 96 -16.84 4.44 7.30
CA THR A 96 -17.28 5.67 7.96
C THR A 96 -18.61 6.15 7.38
N SER A 97 -18.75 6.15 6.05
CA SER A 97 -20.00 6.47 5.37
C SER A 97 -20.03 5.89 3.97
N ILE A 98 -21.22 5.65 3.47
CA ILE A 98 -21.52 5.27 2.09
C ILE A 98 -22.50 6.29 1.55
N THR A 99 -22.18 6.92 0.43
CA THR A 99 -23.06 7.91 -0.22
C THR A 99 -23.34 7.43 -1.65
N ILE A 100 -24.61 7.38 -2.02
CA ILE A 100 -25.05 6.96 -3.36
C ILE A 100 -25.93 8.07 -3.92
N ASP A 101 -25.60 8.61 -5.08
CA ASP A 101 -26.26 9.74 -5.71
C ASP A 101 -26.38 10.99 -4.79
N GLY A 102 -25.37 11.23 -3.96
CA GLY A 102 -25.34 12.33 -2.99
C GLY A 102 -26.16 12.09 -1.71
N VAL A 103 -26.84 10.95 -1.58
CA VAL A 103 -27.62 10.59 -0.40
C VAL A 103 -26.82 9.61 0.47
N GLU A 104 -26.73 9.89 1.75
CA GLU A 104 -26.10 8.99 2.71
C GLU A 104 -26.94 7.72 2.86
N TYR A 105 -26.23 6.58 2.86
CA TYR A 105 -26.84 5.26 2.91
C TYR A 105 -26.67 4.68 4.31
N ASP A 106 -27.77 4.56 5.04
CA ASP A 106 -27.82 4.13 6.46
C ASP A 106 -28.22 2.66 6.65
N GLU A 107 -28.47 1.93 5.55
CA GLU A 107 -28.97 0.56 5.65
C GLU A 107 -27.82 -0.46 5.86
N THR A 108 -28.17 -1.74 5.79
CA THR A 108 -27.25 -2.84 6.13
C THR A 108 -26.15 -3.02 5.07
N TYR A 109 -24.92 -2.99 5.52
CA TYR A 109 -23.77 -3.41 4.72
C TYR A 109 -22.94 -4.46 5.47
N VAL A 110 -22.15 -5.22 4.74
CA VAL A 110 -21.17 -6.19 5.29
C VAL A 110 -19.82 -5.93 4.64
N LEU A 111 -18.83 -5.66 5.47
CA LEU A 111 -17.44 -5.61 5.06
C LEU A 111 -16.86 -7.02 5.12
N MET A 112 -16.46 -7.53 3.97
CA MET A 112 -15.85 -8.85 3.85
C MET A 112 -14.32 -8.77 3.93
N PRO A 113 -13.63 -9.88 4.21
CA PRO A 113 -12.19 -9.98 4.04
C PRO A 113 -11.76 -9.51 2.65
N ASN A 114 -10.54 -8.98 2.55
CA ASN A 114 -9.95 -8.46 1.31
C ASN A 114 -10.61 -7.18 0.76
N GLY A 115 -11.30 -6.40 1.61
CA GLY A 115 -11.84 -5.09 1.23
C GLY A 115 -13.06 -5.14 0.32
N ILE A 116 -13.83 -6.23 0.30
CA ILE A 116 -15.09 -6.30 -0.42
C ILE A 116 -16.21 -5.76 0.47
N LEU A 117 -16.87 -4.71 0.03
CA LEU A 117 -18.04 -4.13 0.68
C LEU A 117 -19.31 -4.61 -0.04
N ARG A 118 -20.21 -5.26 0.70
CA ARG A 118 -21.54 -5.66 0.23
C ARG A 118 -22.59 -4.73 0.82
N VAL A 119 -23.40 -4.14 -0.04
CA VAL A 119 -24.46 -3.20 0.34
C VAL A 119 -25.80 -3.80 -0.07
N TYR A 120 -26.76 -3.84 0.87
CA TYR A 120 -28.07 -4.49 0.73
C TYR A 120 -29.18 -3.45 0.73
N GLY A 121 -30.39 -3.83 0.34
CA GLY A 121 -31.58 -2.99 0.48
C GLY A 121 -31.71 -1.84 -0.54
N LEU A 122 -30.85 -1.81 -1.57
CA LEU A 122 -30.87 -0.73 -2.55
C LEU A 122 -32.13 -0.76 -3.43
N SER A 123 -32.76 0.42 -3.58
CA SER A 123 -33.84 0.61 -4.55
C SER A 123 -33.27 0.86 -5.94
N TRP A 124 -33.31 -0.15 -6.79
CA TRP A 124 -32.73 -0.14 -8.14
C TRP A 124 -33.46 0.73 -9.15
N SER A 125 -34.69 1.15 -8.87
CA SER A 125 -35.56 1.85 -9.82
C SER A 125 -35.04 3.22 -10.28
N HIS A 126 -34.13 3.83 -9.52
CA HIS A 126 -33.58 5.16 -9.79
C HIS A 126 -32.09 5.15 -10.14
N MET A 127 -31.44 4.00 -10.07
CA MET A 127 -30.00 3.91 -10.27
C MET A 127 -29.64 3.86 -11.75
N LYS A 128 -28.78 4.80 -12.17
CA LYS A 128 -28.22 4.87 -13.52
C LYS A 128 -26.78 4.36 -13.51
N MET A 129 -26.30 3.95 -14.66
CA MET A 129 -24.90 3.48 -14.81
C MET A 129 -23.86 4.46 -14.27
N TRP A 130 -24.15 5.75 -14.34
CA TRP A 130 -23.25 6.84 -13.90
C TRP A 130 -23.58 7.38 -12.51
N THR A 131 -24.44 6.71 -11.75
CA THR A 131 -24.75 7.11 -10.38
C THR A 131 -23.47 7.12 -9.55
N PRO A 132 -23.10 8.26 -8.96
CA PRO A 132 -21.88 8.37 -8.17
C PRO A 132 -22.02 7.61 -6.84
N ILE A 133 -20.97 6.93 -6.49
CA ILE A 133 -20.83 6.21 -5.21
C ILE A 133 -19.59 6.73 -4.52
N VAL A 134 -19.73 7.18 -3.28
CA VAL A 134 -18.60 7.61 -2.45
C VAL A 134 -18.57 6.75 -1.19
N VAL A 135 -17.46 6.09 -0.95
CA VAL A 135 -17.23 5.30 0.26
C VAL A 135 -16.09 5.92 1.05
N LYS A 136 -16.38 6.32 2.29
CA LYS A 136 -15.36 6.75 3.25
C LYS A 136 -15.07 5.60 4.20
N TYR A 137 -13.81 5.28 4.37
CA TYR A 137 -13.40 4.12 5.15
C TYR A 137 -12.01 4.33 5.76
N THR A 138 -11.66 3.53 6.73
CA THR A 138 -10.31 3.48 7.30
C THR A 138 -9.62 2.21 6.83
N ALA A 139 -8.45 2.36 6.23
CA ALA A 139 -7.67 1.23 5.75
C ALA A 139 -6.18 1.41 6.08
N GLY A 140 -5.47 0.31 6.10
CA GLY A 140 -4.05 0.23 6.39
C GLY A 140 -3.77 -0.64 7.60
N ILE A 141 -2.60 -1.23 7.59
CA ILE A 141 -2.10 -1.99 8.74
C ILE A 141 -1.71 -0.96 9.81
N PRO A 142 -2.24 -1.08 11.03
CA PRO A 142 -1.86 -0.17 12.10
C PRO A 142 -0.37 -0.29 12.43
N ASP A 143 0.22 0.79 12.90
CA ASP A 143 1.67 0.92 13.08
C ASP A 143 2.27 -0.17 13.99
N ASN A 144 1.54 -0.55 15.04
CA ASN A 144 1.91 -1.62 15.97
C ASN A 144 1.81 -3.06 15.42
N ALA A 145 1.27 -3.23 14.22
CA ALA A 145 1.16 -4.52 13.53
C ALA A 145 1.99 -4.55 12.23
N ALA A 146 2.74 -3.49 11.93
CA ALA A 146 3.49 -3.33 10.70
C ALA A 146 4.98 -3.72 10.83
N ASP A 147 5.41 -4.28 11.95
CA ASP A 147 6.82 -4.54 12.24
C ASP A 147 7.51 -5.38 11.16
N GLY A 148 6.87 -6.44 10.67
CA GLY A 148 7.45 -7.26 9.60
C GLY A 148 7.66 -6.50 8.27
N ILE A 149 6.80 -5.53 7.97
CA ILE A 149 6.95 -4.67 6.79
C ILE A 149 8.05 -3.63 7.03
N LYS A 150 8.13 -3.07 8.24
CA LYS A 150 9.20 -2.14 8.63
C LYS A 150 10.56 -2.80 8.58
N GLU A 151 10.66 -4.01 9.11
CA GLU A 151 11.88 -4.81 9.07
C GLU A 151 12.31 -5.11 7.62
N LEU A 152 11.38 -5.53 6.76
CA LEU A 152 11.64 -5.76 5.34
C LEU A 152 12.18 -4.49 4.66
N ILE A 153 11.58 -3.32 4.93
CA ILE A 153 12.05 -2.05 4.39
C ILE A 153 13.44 -1.73 4.94
N ALA A 154 13.67 -1.89 6.25
CA ALA A 154 14.97 -1.62 6.88
C ALA A 154 16.07 -2.50 6.30
N HIS A 155 15.84 -3.80 6.12
CA HIS A 155 16.79 -4.70 5.47
C HIS A 155 17.11 -4.27 4.04
N ARG A 156 16.11 -3.86 3.26
CA ARG A 156 16.34 -3.36 1.89
C ARG A 156 17.23 -2.13 1.85
N VAL A 157 16.92 -1.15 2.72
CA VAL A 157 17.68 0.09 2.80
C VAL A 157 19.14 -0.23 3.22
N THR A 158 19.33 -1.07 4.23
CA THR A 158 20.65 -1.52 4.66
C THR A 158 21.44 -2.13 3.49
N HIS A 159 20.83 -3.05 2.77
CA HIS A 159 21.44 -3.63 1.58
C HIS A 159 21.82 -2.60 0.51
N ALA A 160 20.93 -1.62 0.26
CA ALA A 160 21.21 -0.57 -0.72
C ALA A 160 22.37 0.34 -0.28
N LEU A 161 22.51 0.60 1.02
CA LEU A 161 23.62 1.39 1.59
C LEU A 161 24.95 0.63 1.58
N GLU A 162 24.93 -0.68 1.80
CA GLU A 162 26.13 -1.54 1.82
C GLU A 162 26.62 -1.89 0.42
N SER A 163 25.72 -1.94 -0.57
CA SER A 163 26.09 -2.28 -1.94
C SER A 163 26.86 -1.14 -2.60
N SER A 164 28.10 -1.42 -3.03
CA SER A 164 28.86 -0.50 -3.88
C SER A 164 28.19 -0.38 -5.24
N ALA A 165 28.08 0.87 -5.75
CA ALA A 165 27.45 1.10 -7.04
C ALA A 165 28.24 0.42 -8.17
N GLY A 166 27.63 -0.56 -8.85
CA GLY A 166 28.18 -1.20 -10.04
C GLY A 166 29.20 -2.29 -9.76
N VAL A 167 29.44 -2.65 -8.50
CA VAL A 167 30.35 -3.76 -8.17
C VAL A 167 29.59 -5.09 -8.17
N GLN A 168 29.94 -5.97 -9.09
CA GLN A 168 29.35 -7.32 -9.20
C GLN A 168 30.01 -8.31 -8.23
N SER A 169 31.30 -8.09 -7.96
CA SER A 169 32.10 -8.95 -7.08
C SER A 169 33.26 -8.14 -6.52
N GLU A 170 33.53 -8.29 -5.26
CA GLU A 170 34.72 -7.75 -4.60
C GLU A 170 35.58 -8.90 -4.11
N THR A 171 36.87 -8.82 -4.35
CA THR A 171 37.85 -9.82 -3.84
C THR A 171 38.87 -9.09 -2.99
N ALA A 172 38.92 -9.42 -1.71
CA ALA A 172 39.94 -8.91 -0.80
C ALA A 172 40.51 -10.06 0.05
N GLY A 173 41.82 -10.17 0.10
CA GLY A 173 42.50 -11.14 0.97
C GLY A 173 42.10 -12.60 0.73
N GLY A 174 41.73 -12.98 -0.52
CA GLY A 174 41.33 -14.34 -0.87
C GLY A 174 39.84 -14.66 -0.61
N VAL A 175 39.06 -13.71 -0.10
CA VAL A 175 37.61 -13.81 0.04
C VAL A 175 36.96 -13.07 -1.10
N SER A 176 36.07 -13.74 -1.84
CA SER A 176 35.27 -13.14 -2.91
C SER A 176 33.82 -13.02 -2.45
N ILE A 177 33.28 -11.80 -2.50
CA ILE A 177 31.85 -11.52 -2.24
C ILE A 177 31.18 -11.18 -3.57
N THR A 178 30.21 -11.99 -3.97
CA THR A 178 29.43 -11.75 -5.20
C THR A 178 28.06 -11.16 -4.82
N TYR A 179 27.77 -10.01 -5.39
CA TYR A 179 26.46 -9.35 -5.19
C TYR A 179 25.46 -9.85 -6.23
N ASN A 180 24.22 -10.06 -5.84
CA ASN A 180 23.18 -10.55 -6.73
C ASN A 180 22.92 -9.55 -7.89
N ALA A 181 22.89 -10.07 -9.13
CA ALA A 181 22.73 -9.28 -10.37
C ALA A 181 21.49 -8.38 -10.39
N ALA A 182 20.42 -8.73 -9.66
CA ALA A 182 19.22 -7.90 -9.51
C ALA A 182 19.50 -6.53 -8.85
N TRP A 183 20.61 -6.40 -8.13
CA TRP A 183 21.04 -5.18 -7.44
C TRP A 183 21.94 -4.28 -8.29
N ILE A 184 22.48 -4.80 -9.40
CA ILE A 184 23.50 -4.13 -10.22
C ILE A 184 22.89 -3.18 -11.24
N ASN A 185 21.66 -3.43 -11.69
CA ASN A 185 20.99 -2.70 -12.79
C ASN A 185 20.29 -1.39 -12.36
N GLY A 186 20.85 -0.64 -11.42
CA GLY A 186 20.43 0.74 -11.12
C GLY A 186 19.11 0.89 -10.33
N SER A 187 18.44 -0.20 -9.99
CA SER A 187 17.16 -0.18 -9.25
C SER A 187 17.34 -0.59 -7.78
N ARG A 188 18.31 0.01 -7.11
CA ARG A 188 18.81 -0.43 -5.80
C ARG A 188 17.75 -0.65 -4.74
N ALA A 189 16.82 0.31 -4.57
CA ALA A 189 15.76 0.21 -3.58
C ALA A 189 14.39 -0.12 -4.18
N THR A 190 14.25 -0.17 -5.51
CA THR A 190 12.95 -0.35 -6.19
C THR A 190 12.67 -1.79 -6.62
N ALA A 191 13.70 -2.64 -6.85
CA ALA A 191 13.47 -4.03 -7.20
C ALA A 191 13.20 -4.88 -5.95
N LEU A 192 12.05 -5.56 -5.85
CA LEU A 192 11.75 -6.52 -4.77
C LEU A 192 12.33 -7.90 -5.14
N ALA A 193 13.18 -8.45 -4.28
CA ALA A 193 13.62 -9.84 -4.38
C ALA A 193 12.42 -10.79 -4.21
N ASP A 194 12.51 -12.00 -4.74
CA ASP A 194 11.36 -12.92 -4.72
C ASP A 194 10.96 -13.33 -3.29
N ASP A 195 11.92 -13.50 -2.39
CA ASP A 195 11.65 -13.75 -0.97
C ASP A 195 10.82 -12.62 -0.31
N ASN A 196 11.15 -11.36 -0.68
CA ASN A 196 10.39 -10.20 -0.18
C ASN A 196 8.97 -10.14 -0.75
N LYS A 197 8.77 -10.61 -1.99
CA LYS A 197 7.44 -10.71 -2.60
C LYS A 197 6.58 -11.74 -1.89
N GLU A 198 7.17 -12.85 -1.45
CA GLU A 198 6.46 -13.89 -0.69
C GLU A 198 5.89 -13.31 0.61
N VAL A 199 6.69 -12.58 1.38
CA VAL A 199 6.26 -11.88 2.60
C VAL A 199 5.14 -10.87 2.33
N LEU A 200 5.16 -10.20 1.18
CA LEU A 200 4.18 -9.17 0.81
C LEU A 200 2.93 -9.73 0.12
N THR A 201 2.95 -10.98 -0.33
CA THR A 201 1.82 -11.59 -1.06
C THR A 201 0.48 -11.53 -0.31
N PRO A 202 0.40 -11.72 1.03
CA PRO A 202 -0.84 -11.58 1.77
C PRO A 202 -1.44 -10.17 1.73
N TYR A 203 -0.61 -9.16 1.51
CA TYR A 203 -1.00 -7.75 1.49
C TYR A 203 -1.28 -7.23 0.08
N ARG A 204 -1.09 -8.06 -0.94
CA ARG A 204 -1.28 -7.67 -2.33
C ARG A 204 -2.75 -7.62 -2.69
N LEU A 205 -3.21 -6.52 -3.31
CA LEU A 205 -4.51 -6.47 -3.97
C LEU A 205 -4.53 -7.48 -5.12
N ARG A 206 -5.45 -8.44 -5.05
CA ARG A 206 -5.68 -9.41 -6.13
C ARG A 206 -6.63 -8.78 -7.13
N GLY A 207 -6.07 -8.35 -8.24
CA GLY A 207 -6.60 -7.71 -9.40
C GLY A 207 -8.10 -7.63 -9.65
N VAL A 208 -8.65 -6.43 -9.50
CA VAL A 208 -9.87 -5.96 -10.17
C VAL A 208 -9.67 -4.51 -10.68
N PHE A 209 -8.46 -3.96 -10.59
CA PHE A 209 -8.18 -2.58 -11.04
C PHE A 209 -7.41 -2.56 -12.35
#